data_aaa1e192b43765f04d2060b717fd3eff
#
_entry.id   aaa1e192b43765f04d2060b717fd3eff
#
_cell.length_a   1.000
_cell.length_b   1.000
_cell.length_c   1.000
_cell.angle_alpha   90.00
_cell.angle_beta   90.00
_cell.angle_gamma   90.00
#
_symmetry.space_group_name_H-M   'P 1'
#
loop_
_entity.id
_entity.type
_entity.pdbx_description
1 polymer ?
#
loop_
_entity_poly.entity_id
_entity_poly.type
_entity_poly.pdbx_seq_one_letter_code
_entity_poly.pdbx_strand_id
1 'polypeptide(L)'
;MNCRFVLSLATMLVVVSLFSWAADDGAALYKTKCAGCHGVKGEGKPAMKAPALKGTALEVNQIVDHVTKGESGSKAPHSKGMAGLNDGQAKAIADYIKTLK
;
A
#
# COMPACT_ATOMS: atom_id res chain seq x y z
N MET A 1 -18.65 17.43 -55.32
CA MET A 1 -19.40 16.68 -54.36
C MET A 1 -18.47 15.76 -53.62
N ASN A 2 -17.87 16.28 -52.60
CA ASN A 2 -16.71 15.63 -52.07
C ASN A 2 -17.01 15.01 -50.73
N CYS A 3 -17.59 13.83 -50.82
CA CYS A 3 -17.75 12.95 -49.63
C CYS A 3 -16.43 12.43 -49.07
N ARG A 4 -15.34 13.05 -49.50
CA ARG A 4 -13.99 12.59 -49.09
C ARG A 4 -13.48 13.23 -47.81
N PHE A 5 -14.21 14.20 -47.29
CA PHE A 5 -13.75 14.94 -46.12
C PHE A 5 -14.36 14.47 -44.79
N VAL A 6 -15.31 13.58 -44.85
CA VAL A 6 -16.00 13.16 -43.63
C VAL A 6 -15.36 11.94 -42.97
N LEU A 7 -14.44 11.29 -43.66
CA LEU A 7 -13.80 10.09 -43.12
C LEU A 7 -12.53 10.34 -42.29
N SER A 8 -12.10 11.56 -42.19
CA SER A 8 -10.81 11.85 -41.52
C SER A 8 -10.95 12.27 -40.06
N LEU A 9 -12.15 12.36 -39.56
CA LEU A 9 -12.37 12.83 -38.18
C LEU A 9 -12.80 11.74 -37.20
N ALA A 10 -12.90 10.51 -37.70
CA ALA A 10 -13.38 9.39 -36.87
C ALA A 10 -12.26 8.53 -36.26
N THR A 11 -11.01 8.88 -36.47
CA THR A 11 -9.89 8.02 -36.06
C THR A 11 -9.01 8.64 -35.02
N MET A 12 -9.49 9.57 -34.26
CA MET A 12 -8.78 9.97 -33.06
C MET A 12 -9.59 9.62 -31.85
N LEU A 13 -9.96 8.36 -31.79
CA LEU A 13 -10.12 7.70 -30.53
C LEU A 13 -8.72 7.57 -29.95
N VAL A 14 -8.32 8.62 -29.28
CA VAL A 14 -7.25 8.54 -28.31
C VAL A 14 -7.74 7.53 -27.29
N VAL A 15 -7.33 6.30 -27.46
CA VAL A 15 -7.31 5.35 -26.38
C VAL A 15 -6.36 5.98 -25.37
N VAL A 16 -6.88 6.83 -24.53
CA VAL A 16 -6.26 7.12 -23.27
C VAL A 16 -6.33 5.79 -22.54
N SER A 17 -5.35 4.96 -22.81
CA SER A 17 -5.04 3.90 -21.90
C SER A 17 -4.77 4.61 -20.59
N LEU A 18 -5.77 4.64 -19.75
CA LEU A 18 -5.58 4.88 -18.35
C LEU A 18 -4.66 3.76 -17.91
N PHE A 19 -3.37 3.95 -18.09
CA PHE A 19 -2.43 3.31 -17.22
C PHE A 19 -2.76 3.84 -15.84
N SER A 20 -3.73 3.22 -15.25
CA SER A 20 -3.78 3.07 -13.85
C SER A 20 -2.43 2.49 -13.49
N TRP A 21 -1.47 3.33 -13.25
CA TRP A 21 -0.34 2.94 -12.45
C TRP A 21 -1.01 2.41 -11.20
N ALA A 22 -0.98 1.10 -11.05
CA ALA A 22 -1.35 0.52 -9.80
C ALA A 22 -0.44 1.19 -8.79
N ALA A 23 -0.93 2.28 -8.21
CA ALA A 23 -0.37 2.80 -6.99
C ALA A 23 -0.19 1.58 -6.13
N ASP A 24 1.00 1.40 -5.57
CA ASP A 24 1.29 0.27 -4.73
C ASP A 24 0.05 -0.07 -3.94
N ASP A 25 -0.52 -1.24 -4.16
CA ASP A 25 -1.75 -1.65 -3.50
C ASP A 25 -1.44 -1.93 -2.03
N GLY A 26 -1.74 -0.97 -1.19
CA GLY A 26 -1.50 -1.06 0.25
C GLY A 26 -2.18 -2.26 0.88
N ALA A 27 -3.37 -2.61 0.42
CA ALA A 27 -4.09 -3.79 0.90
C ALA A 27 -3.36 -5.09 0.51
N ALA A 28 -2.89 -5.21 -0.72
CA ALA A 28 -2.15 -6.38 -1.17
C ALA A 28 -0.79 -6.49 -0.49
N LEU A 29 -0.08 -5.39 -0.33
CA LEU A 29 1.20 -5.33 0.38
C LEU A 29 1.02 -5.69 1.86
N TYR A 30 -0.02 -5.16 2.50
CA TYR A 30 -0.35 -5.51 3.88
C TYR A 30 -0.60 -7.02 4.01
N LYS A 31 -1.38 -7.59 3.12
CA LYS A 31 -1.71 -9.01 3.14
C LYS A 31 -0.46 -9.89 3.04
N THR A 32 0.48 -9.53 2.18
CA THR A 32 1.71 -10.31 1.98
C THR A 32 2.78 -10.09 3.03
N LYS A 33 2.88 -8.87 3.57
CA LYS A 33 3.99 -8.47 4.45
C LYS A 33 3.63 -8.35 5.92
N CYS A 34 2.40 -8.08 6.24
CA CYS A 34 1.97 -7.70 7.60
C CYS A 34 0.97 -8.69 8.20
N ALA A 35 0.03 -9.16 7.41
CA ALA A 35 -1.11 -9.94 7.89
C ALA A 35 -0.71 -11.27 8.55
N GLY A 36 0.41 -11.86 8.14
CA GLY A 36 0.92 -13.10 8.73
C GLY A 36 1.12 -13.01 10.24
N CYS A 37 1.56 -11.85 10.72
CA CYS A 37 1.76 -11.58 12.14
C CYS A 37 0.64 -10.74 12.76
N HIS A 38 0.12 -9.74 12.03
CA HIS A 38 -0.84 -8.79 12.58
C HIS A 38 -2.30 -9.12 12.34
N GLY A 39 -2.58 -10.15 11.55
CA GLY A 39 -3.93 -10.53 11.16
C GLY A 39 -4.42 -9.81 9.92
N VAL A 40 -5.33 -10.46 9.18
CA VAL A 40 -5.85 -9.94 7.90
C VAL A 40 -6.58 -8.62 8.07
N LYS A 41 -7.21 -8.41 9.22
CA LYS A 41 -7.94 -7.18 9.56
C LYS A 41 -7.16 -6.29 10.52
N GLY A 42 -5.88 -6.56 10.75
CA GLY A 42 -5.08 -5.83 11.72
C GLY A 42 -5.49 -6.08 13.16
N GLU A 43 -6.13 -7.19 13.45
CA GLU A 43 -6.63 -7.55 14.78
C GLU A 43 -5.52 -7.93 15.76
N GLY A 44 -4.32 -8.17 15.25
CA GLY A 44 -3.21 -8.68 16.04
C GLY A 44 -3.29 -10.19 16.25
N LYS A 45 -2.17 -10.76 16.67
CA LYS A 45 -2.08 -12.19 17.03
C LYS A 45 -1.27 -12.34 18.31
N PRO A 46 -1.92 -12.60 19.45
CA PRO A 46 -1.22 -12.76 20.72
C PRO A 46 -0.14 -13.85 20.70
N ALA A 47 -0.40 -14.94 19.98
CA ALA A 47 0.56 -16.04 19.83
C ALA A 47 1.86 -15.60 19.13
N MET A 48 1.79 -14.60 18.25
CA MET A 48 2.92 -14.01 17.56
C MET A 48 3.48 -12.78 18.30
N LYS A 49 2.86 -12.40 19.42
CA LYS A 49 3.14 -11.15 20.15
C LYS A 49 3.05 -9.91 19.25
N ALA A 50 2.21 -9.99 18.22
CA ALA A 50 1.96 -8.90 17.29
C ALA A 50 0.74 -8.09 17.75
N PRO A 51 0.90 -6.80 18.00
CA PRO A 51 -0.21 -5.96 18.45
C PRO A 51 -1.22 -5.74 17.34
N ALA A 52 -2.44 -5.35 17.73
CA ALA A 52 -3.43 -4.91 16.78
C ALA A 52 -2.98 -3.62 16.09
N LEU A 53 -3.22 -3.54 14.79
CA LEU A 53 -2.95 -2.34 14.00
C LEU A 53 -4.23 -1.57 13.69
N LYS A 54 -5.39 -2.24 13.69
CA LYS A 54 -6.67 -1.56 13.54
C LYS A 54 -6.87 -0.55 14.65
N GLY A 55 -7.34 0.64 14.28
CA GLY A 55 -7.57 1.70 15.25
C GLY A 55 -6.30 2.32 15.83
N THR A 56 -5.14 2.08 15.22
CA THR A 56 -3.87 2.64 15.69
C THR A 56 -3.91 4.17 15.78
N ALA A 57 -3.34 4.72 16.86
CA ALA A 57 -3.15 6.15 17.02
C ALA A 57 -1.93 6.69 16.26
N LEU A 58 -1.10 5.82 15.71
CA LEU A 58 0.08 6.25 14.95
C LEU A 58 -0.32 6.98 13.68
N GLU A 59 0.39 8.06 13.39
CA GLU A 59 0.28 8.75 12.12
C GLU A 59 0.95 7.98 11.00
N VAL A 60 0.55 8.27 9.75
CA VAL A 60 1.12 7.60 8.57
C VAL A 60 2.65 7.67 8.57
N ASN A 61 3.21 8.84 8.83
CA ASN A 61 4.67 9.01 8.86
C ASN A 61 5.36 8.16 9.92
N GLN A 62 4.73 8.00 11.07
CA GLN A 62 5.26 7.14 12.14
C GLN A 62 5.24 5.67 11.73
N ILE A 63 4.20 5.22 11.06
CA ILE A 63 4.12 3.86 10.53
C ILE A 63 5.19 3.65 9.46
N VAL A 64 5.33 4.58 8.53
CA VAL A 64 6.35 4.51 7.48
C VAL A 64 7.76 4.39 8.09
N ASP A 65 8.09 5.23 9.05
CA ASP A 65 9.39 5.18 9.73
C ASP A 65 9.60 3.85 10.46
N HIS A 66 8.57 3.36 11.12
CA HIS A 66 8.65 2.10 11.85
C HIS A 66 8.96 0.91 10.93
N VAL A 67 8.34 0.85 9.77
CA VAL A 67 8.54 -0.28 8.84
C VAL A 67 9.76 -0.12 7.95
N THR A 68 10.17 1.09 7.64
CA THR A 68 11.33 1.34 6.75
C THR A 68 12.65 1.44 7.50
N LYS A 69 12.65 1.97 8.69
CA LYS A 69 13.86 2.18 9.52
C LYS A 69 13.95 1.22 10.68
N GLY A 70 12.83 0.67 11.10
CA GLY A 70 12.72 -0.10 12.32
C GLY A 70 12.79 0.77 13.57
N GLU A 71 12.68 0.12 14.71
CA GLU A 71 12.75 0.77 16.00
C GLU A 71 13.69 -0.01 16.91
N SER A 72 14.69 0.66 17.44
CA SER A 72 15.64 0.08 18.38
C SER A 72 14.93 -0.46 19.62
N GLY A 73 15.20 -1.70 19.98
CA GLY A 73 14.56 -2.36 21.10
C GLY A 73 13.27 -3.13 20.73
N SER A 74 12.76 -2.95 19.54
CA SER A 74 11.63 -3.76 19.04
C SER A 74 12.10 -5.16 18.67
N LYS A 75 11.14 -6.09 18.66
CA LYS A 75 11.38 -7.45 18.18
C LYS A 75 11.41 -7.51 16.66
N ALA A 76 12.09 -8.50 16.11
CA ALA A 76 12.05 -8.76 14.68
C ALA A 76 10.58 -8.92 14.21
N PRO A 77 10.22 -8.43 13.01
CA PRO A 77 11.09 -7.80 12.03
C PRO A 77 11.34 -6.29 12.25
N HIS A 78 10.76 -5.70 13.28
CA HIS A 78 10.73 -4.24 13.47
C HIS A 78 11.93 -3.66 14.22
N SER A 79 12.89 -4.49 14.60
CA SER A 79 14.17 -4.02 15.14
C SER A 79 15.04 -3.32 14.08
N LYS A 80 14.77 -3.60 12.82
CA LYS A 80 15.38 -2.99 11.65
C LYS A 80 14.30 -2.67 10.62
N GLY A 81 14.64 -1.92 9.58
CA GLY A 81 13.74 -1.73 8.46
C GLY A 81 13.42 -3.05 7.77
N MET A 82 12.18 -3.21 7.33
CA MET A 82 11.75 -4.40 6.59
C MET A 82 12.36 -4.39 5.20
N ALA A 83 13.01 -5.49 4.83
CA ALA A 83 13.57 -5.65 3.50
C ALA A 83 12.48 -5.63 2.42
N GLY A 84 12.77 -5.01 1.28
CA GLY A 84 11.86 -4.98 0.15
C GLY A 84 10.73 -3.96 0.26
N LEU A 85 10.73 -3.08 1.25
CA LEU A 85 9.79 -1.97 1.37
C LEU A 85 10.51 -0.64 1.11
N ASN A 86 10.09 0.05 0.06
CA ASN A 86 10.46 1.45 -0.15
C ASN A 86 9.46 2.38 0.53
N ASP A 87 9.76 3.67 0.56
CA ASP A 87 8.91 4.66 1.22
C ASP A 87 7.50 4.74 0.61
N GLY A 88 7.38 4.62 -0.71
CA GLY A 88 6.09 4.63 -1.39
C GLY A 88 5.23 3.43 -1.02
N GLN A 89 5.81 2.24 -0.97
CA GLN A 89 5.14 1.02 -0.55
C GLN A 89 4.75 1.09 0.94
N ALA A 90 5.66 1.57 1.77
CA ALA A 90 5.40 1.76 3.20
C ALA A 90 4.26 2.75 3.43
N LYS A 91 4.21 3.84 2.66
CA LYS A 91 3.11 4.80 2.72
C LYS A 91 1.78 4.17 2.32
N ALA A 92 1.76 3.39 1.25
CA ALA A 92 0.55 2.69 0.81
C ALA A 92 0.04 1.73 1.90
N ILE A 93 0.94 0.99 2.54
CA ILE A 93 0.60 0.12 3.68
C ILE A 93 0.07 0.94 4.85
N ALA A 94 0.73 2.02 5.19
CA ALA A 94 0.31 2.89 6.30
C ALA A 94 -1.06 3.50 6.07
N ASP A 95 -1.32 3.99 4.87
CA ASP A 95 -2.64 4.51 4.49
C ASP A 95 -3.72 3.42 4.63
N TYR A 96 -3.41 2.20 4.20
CA TYR A 96 -4.32 1.08 4.35
C TYR A 96 -4.58 0.73 5.83
N ILE A 97 -3.53 0.67 6.64
CA ILE A 97 -3.66 0.39 8.08
C ILE A 97 -4.59 1.41 8.75
N LYS A 98 -4.48 2.68 8.38
CA LYS A 98 -5.35 3.73 8.93
C LYS A 98 -6.83 3.56 8.56
N THR A 99 -7.15 2.75 7.55
CA THR A 99 -8.54 2.43 7.20
C THR A 99 -9.11 1.26 8.00
N LEU A 100 -8.27 0.49 8.67
CA LEU A 100 -8.71 -0.67 9.44
C LEU A 100 -9.46 -0.25 10.72
N LYS A 101 -10.61 -0.85 10.94
CA LYS A 101 -11.47 -0.56 12.09
C LYS A 101 -11.83 -1.83 12.85
#